data_c5b8e91b649878632dee800f8a65de6a
#
_entry.id   c5b8e91b649878632dee800f8a65de6a
#
_cell.length_a   1.000
_cell.length_b   1.000
_cell.length_c   1.000
_cell.angle_alpha   90.00
_cell.angle_beta   90.00
_cell.angle_gamma   90.00
#
_symmetry.space_group_name_H-M   'P 1'
#
loop_
_entity.id
_entity.type
_entity.pdbx_description
1 polymer ?
#
loop_
_entity_poly.entity_id
_entity_poly.type
_entity_poly.pdbx_seq_one_letter_code
_entity_poly.pdbx_strand_id
1 'polypeptide(L)'
;LTPLMKGVRNSNNVVRIPLMAYLYRTMGPSRFVKGCNMAFWRSDLIRVNGYDEEFRGWGGEDSELATRLNNSGVRQRCMKFRGIVFHLYHGKCDRDRQSANEERYKQSLSEHRTRCRCGLDRHLPASERIVYTNTETAVPAGAGS
;
A
#
# COMPACT_ATOMS: atom_id res chain seq x y z
N LEU A 1 5.08 -31.46 4.21
CA LEU A 1 3.83 -30.96 4.81
C LEU A 1 2.73 -31.11 3.78
N THR A 2 1.82 -32.05 4.04
CA THR A 2 0.63 -32.31 3.23
C THR A 2 -0.21 -31.02 3.17
N PRO A 3 -0.80 -30.64 2.02
CA PRO A 3 -1.65 -29.47 1.97
C PRO A 3 -2.83 -29.63 2.92
N LEU A 4 -2.94 -28.75 3.89
CA LEU A 4 -3.96 -28.80 4.94
C LEU A 4 -5.39 -28.74 4.38
N MET A 5 -5.56 -28.26 3.15
CA MET A 5 -6.88 -28.12 2.52
C MET A 5 -6.78 -28.42 1.01
N LYS A 6 -7.58 -29.38 0.56
CA LYS A 6 -7.71 -29.74 -0.85
C LYS A 6 -8.32 -28.56 -1.62
N GLY A 7 -7.67 -28.13 -2.71
CA GLY A 7 -8.14 -27.02 -3.54
C GLY A 7 -7.65 -25.62 -3.15
N VAL A 8 -6.90 -25.48 -2.06
CA VAL A 8 -6.31 -24.20 -1.64
C VAL A 8 -4.83 -24.15 -2.02
N ARG A 9 -4.43 -23.22 -2.91
CA ARG A 9 -3.02 -22.98 -3.19
C ARG A 9 -2.34 -22.32 -1.99
N ASN A 10 -1.07 -22.71 -1.73
CA ASN A 10 -0.26 -22.16 -0.64
C ASN A 10 -0.87 -22.36 0.76
N SER A 11 -1.63 -23.43 0.98
CA SER A 11 -2.22 -23.77 2.28
C SER A 11 -1.18 -23.84 3.43
N ASN A 12 0.09 -24.06 3.12
CA ASN A 12 1.20 -24.01 4.08
C ASN A 12 1.43 -22.61 4.69
N ASN A 13 0.89 -21.56 4.10
CA ASN A 13 0.95 -20.20 4.64
C ASN A 13 -0.15 -19.91 5.69
N VAL A 14 -1.09 -20.84 5.89
CA VAL A 14 -2.19 -20.74 6.88
C VAL A 14 -1.71 -21.18 8.28
N VAL A 15 -0.44 -20.99 8.58
CA VAL A 15 0.11 -21.36 9.88
C VAL A 15 0.10 -20.12 10.78
N ARG A 16 -0.61 -20.23 11.92
CA ARG A 16 -0.67 -19.19 12.93
C ARG A 16 0.31 -19.53 14.06
N ILE A 17 1.41 -18.79 14.13
CA ILE A 17 2.45 -18.98 15.16
C ILE A 17 2.69 -17.63 15.86
N PRO A 18 2.11 -17.41 17.06
CA PRO A 18 2.16 -16.10 17.74
C PRO A 18 3.59 -15.58 17.98
N LEU A 19 4.51 -16.46 18.38
CA LEU A 19 5.91 -16.08 18.62
C LEU A 19 6.60 -15.63 17.32
N MET A 20 6.43 -16.40 16.25
CA MET A 20 6.98 -16.03 14.94
C MET A 20 6.36 -14.75 14.40
N ALA A 21 5.06 -14.53 14.64
CA ALA A 21 4.40 -13.29 14.26
C ALA A 21 4.98 -12.08 15.00
N TYR A 22 5.39 -12.23 16.23
CA TYR A 22 6.05 -11.18 17.00
C TYR A 22 7.42 -10.84 16.39
N LEU A 23 8.25 -11.85 16.11
CA LEU A 23 9.56 -11.67 15.50
C LEU A 23 9.46 -11.04 14.10
N TYR A 24 8.53 -11.52 13.27
CA TYR A 24 8.33 -10.97 11.92
C TYR A 24 7.79 -9.53 11.91
N ARG A 25 7.12 -9.09 12.96
CA ARG A 25 6.62 -7.71 13.08
C ARG A 25 7.72 -6.66 12.98
N THR A 26 8.94 -6.99 13.42
CA THR A 26 10.08 -6.09 13.47
C THR A 26 10.96 -6.13 12.22
N MET A 27 10.67 -7.03 11.27
CA MET A 27 11.37 -7.06 9.99
C MET A 27 11.11 -5.76 9.21
N GLY A 28 12.14 -5.27 8.56
CA GLY A 28 12.11 -4.02 7.81
C GLY A 28 11.05 -3.99 6.69
N PRO A 29 10.85 -2.83 6.06
CA PRO A 29 9.84 -2.66 5.04
C PRO A 29 10.08 -3.58 3.84
N SER A 30 9.02 -4.25 3.38
CA SER A 30 9.04 -5.01 2.15
C SER A 30 8.66 -4.09 0.98
N ARG A 31 9.47 -4.09 -0.08
CA ARG A 31 9.11 -3.41 -1.32
C ARG A 31 8.05 -4.15 -2.12
N PHE A 32 7.87 -5.45 -1.85
CA PHE A 32 6.85 -6.27 -2.49
C PHE A 32 5.68 -6.47 -1.54
N VAL A 33 4.62 -5.75 -1.79
CA VAL A 33 3.36 -5.88 -1.07
C VAL A 33 2.30 -6.45 -2.00
N LYS A 34 1.26 -7.05 -1.42
CA LYS A 34 0.11 -7.57 -2.15
C LYS A 34 -1.13 -6.87 -1.65
N GLY A 35 -1.83 -6.16 -2.51
CA GLY A 35 -3.01 -5.37 -2.18
C GLY A 35 -4.13 -6.16 -1.54
N CYS A 36 -4.20 -7.46 -1.79
CA CYS A 36 -5.20 -8.34 -1.20
C CYS A 36 -5.12 -8.47 0.34
N ASN A 37 -4.07 -7.96 1.00
CA ASN A 37 -3.92 -8.01 2.46
C ASN A 37 -3.12 -6.83 3.00
N MET A 38 -3.71 -5.64 2.90
CA MET A 38 -3.11 -4.39 3.38
C MET A 38 -4.12 -3.65 4.27
N ALA A 39 -3.61 -2.98 5.30
CA ALA A 39 -4.39 -2.11 6.16
C ALA A 39 -3.60 -0.85 6.46
N PHE A 40 -4.28 0.30 6.50
CA PHE A 40 -3.68 1.60 6.68
C PHE A 40 -4.50 2.43 7.67
N TRP A 41 -3.84 3.35 8.34
CA TRP A 41 -4.56 4.43 9.03
C TRP A 41 -5.06 5.43 7.99
N ARG A 42 -6.31 5.91 8.18
CA ARG A 42 -6.91 6.91 7.28
C ARG A 42 -6.05 8.16 7.14
N SER A 43 -5.48 8.64 8.25
CA SER A 43 -4.58 9.81 8.27
C SER A 43 -3.33 9.60 7.40
N ASP A 44 -2.75 8.40 7.39
CA ASP A 44 -1.59 8.10 6.56
C ASP A 44 -1.95 8.08 5.08
N LEU A 45 -3.13 7.53 4.72
CA LEU A 45 -3.62 7.56 3.35
C LEU A 45 -3.88 9.00 2.86
N ILE A 46 -4.49 9.84 3.69
CA ILE A 46 -4.70 11.25 3.35
C ILE A 46 -3.38 11.96 3.13
N ARG A 47 -2.39 11.73 4.00
CA ARG A 47 -1.05 12.32 3.91
C ARG A 47 -0.37 12.03 2.58
N VAL A 48 -0.42 10.79 2.13
CA VAL A 48 0.21 10.37 0.86
C VAL A 48 -0.70 10.52 -0.36
N ASN A 49 -1.93 11.01 -0.18
CA ASN A 49 -2.96 11.16 -1.20
C ASN A 49 -3.54 9.84 -1.74
N GLY A 50 -3.56 8.78 -0.91
CA GLY A 50 -4.16 7.50 -1.30
C GLY A 50 -3.44 6.80 -2.45
N TYR A 51 -4.16 5.99 -3.20
CA TYR A 51 -3.67 5.39 -4.44
C TYR A 51 -3.49 6.44 -5.51
N ASP A 52 -2.46 6.27 -6.34
CA ASP A 52 -2.25 7.11 -7.52
C ASP A 52 -3.18 6.64 -8.65
N GLU A 53 -4.18 7.45 -9.00
CA GLU A 53 -5.18 7.16 -10.02
C GLU A 53 -4.63 7.17 -11.45
N GLU A 54 -3.37 7.54 -11.62
CA GLU A 54 -2.69 7.42 -12.89
C GLU A 54 -2.27 5.97 -13.21
N PHE A 55 -2.23 5.08 -12.21
CA PHE A 55 -2.10 3.65 -12.45
C PHE A 55 -3.41 3.12 -13.05
N ARG A 56 -3.30 2.51 -14.20
CA ARG A 56 -4.46 1.94 -14.91
C ARG A 56 -4.22 0.48 -15.23
N GLY A 57 -5.26 -0.35 -14.99
CA GLY A 57 -5.13 -1.79 -15.12
C GLY A 57 -4.32 -2.39 -13.97
N TRP A 58 -3.61 -3.48 -14.24
CA TRP A 58 -2.93 -4.25 -13.23
C TRP A 58 -1.45 -3.90 -13.13
N GLY A 59 -0.95 -3.81 -11.88
CA GLY A 59 0.47 -3.93 -11.51
C GLY A 59 1.14 -2.65 -11.03
N GLY A 60 1.83 -2.77 -9.91
CA GLY A 60 2.70 -1.74 -9.35
C GLY A 60 2.04 -0.78 -8.36
N GLU A 61 0.72 -0.60 -8.41
CA GLU A 61 -0.05 0.35 -7.60
C GLU A 61 0.12 0.15 -6.10
N ASP A 62 0.06 -1.10 -5.65
CA ASP A 62 0.21 -1.46 -4.23
C ASP A 62 1.61 -1.17 -3.71
N SER A 63 2.62 -1.52 -4.51
CA SER A 63 4.03 -1.32 -4.17
C SER A 63 4.40 0.16 -4.20
N GLU A 64 3.80 0.92 -5.11
CA GLU A 64 3.98 2.36 -5.22
C GLU A 64 3.39 3.09 -3.99
N LEU A 65 2.16 2.76 -3.59
CA LEU A 65 1.55 3.30 -2.38
C LEU A 65 2.40 2.98 -1.13
N ALA A 66 2.84 1.72 -0.99
CA ALA A 66 3.68 1.33 0.13
C ALA A 66 5.01 2.09 0.15
N THR A 67 5.59 2.36 -1.03
CA THR A 67 6.81 3.17 -1.17
C THR A 67 6.59 4.60 -0.68
N ARG A 68 5.50 5.27 -1.10
CA ARG A 68 5.20 6.63 -0.64
C ARG A 68 4.94 6.69 0.87
N LEU A 69 4.24 5.72 1.42
CA LEU A 69 4.06 5.62 2.87
C LEU A 69 5.39 5.49 3.61
N ASN A 70 6.27 4.60 3.15
CA ASN A 70 7.61 4.43 3.74
C ASN A 70 8.44 5.71 3.63
N ASN A 71 8.44 6.37 2.47
CA ASN A 71 9.13 7.64 2.25
C ASN A 71 8.60 8.76 3.15
N SER A 72 7.31 8.69 3.52
CA SER A 72 6.65 9.62 4.47
C SER A 72 6.90 9.28 5.94
N GLY A 73 7.76 8.29 6.24
CA GLY A 73 8.09 7.88 7.60
C GLY A 73 7.09 6.92 8.25
N VAL A 74 6.06 6.46 7.51
CA VAL A 74 5.11 5.46 8.01
C VAL A 74 5.80 4.11 8.10
N ARG A 75 5.79 3.51 9.28
CA ARG A 75 6.42 2.21 9.50
C ARG A 75 5.54 1.06 9.03
N GLN A 76 5.99 0.33 8.04
CA GLN A 76 5.37 -0.91 7.61
C GLN A 76 5.52 -2.00 8.68
N ARG A 77 4.45 -2.77 8.89
CA ARG A 77 4.44 -3.94 9.76
C ARG A 77 4.03 -5.17 8.99
N CYS A 78 4.83 -6.23 9.08
CA CYS A 78 4.50 -7.50 8.47
C CYS A 78 3.50 -8.28 9.34
N MET A 79 2.40 -8.73 8.73
CA MET A 79 1.34 -9.52 9.39
C MET A 79 1.49 -11.03 9.15
N LYS A 80 2.68 -11.48 8.71
CA LYS A 80 2.95 -12.91 8.53
C LYS A 80 2.65 -13.70 9.82
N PHE A 81 2.05 -14.86 9.69
CA PHE A 81 1.56 -15.71 10.78
C PHE A 81 0.40 -15.16 11.62
N ARG A 82 -0.19 -14.00 11.24
CA ARG A 82 -1.36 -13.41 11.90
C ARG A 82 -2.46 -13.02 10.94
N GLY A 83 -2.13 -12.27 9.89
CA GLY A 83 -3.06 -11.78 8.89
C GLY A 83 -3.29 -12.81 7.78
N ILE A 84 -4.10 -13.82 8.05
CA ILE A 84 -4.43 -14.86 7.09
C ILE A 84 -5.64 -14.40 6.30
N VAL A 85 -5.51 -14.37 4.96
CA VAL A 85 -6.62 -14.09 4.04
C VAL A 85 -6.74 -15.21 3.03
N PHE A 86 -7.96 -15.51 2.62
CA PHE A 86 -8.25 -16.44 1.53
C PHE A 86 -8.58 -15.62 0.28
N HIS A 87 -7.70 -15.66 -0.70
CA HIS A 87 -7.93 -15.01 -1.98
C HIS A 87 -8.79 -15.91 -2.86
N LEU A 88 -10.01 -15.48 -3.13
CA LEU A 88 -10.91 -16.20 -4.04
C LEU A 88 -10.40 -16.13 -5.47
N TYR A 89 -10.51 -17.24 -6.19
CA TYR A 89 -10.12 -17.28 -7.58
C TYR A 89 -11.00 -16.34 -8.42
N HIS A 90 -10.37 -15.54 -9.24
CA HIS A 90 -10.99 -14.74 -10.29
C HIS A 90 -10.16 -14.80 -11.56
N GLY A 91 -10.77 -14.47 -12.70
CA GLY A 91 -10.06 -14.41 -13.98
C GLY A 91 -8.84 -13.49 -13.93
N LYS A 92 -7.87 -13.74 -14.80
CA LYS A 92 -6.66 -12.90 -14.90
C LYS A 92 -7.07 -11.51 -15.39
N CYS A 93 -6.57 -10.48 -14.70
CA CYS A 93 -6.66 -9.11 -15.18
C CYS A 93 -5.81 -8.92 -16.44
N ASP A 94 -6.25 -8.02 -17.29
CA ASP A 94 -5.48 -7.53 -18.42
C ASP A 94 -4.17 -6.90 -17.95
N ARG A 95 -3.07 -7.19 -18.66
CA ARG A 95 -1.71 -6.75 -18.35
C ARG A 95 -1.14 -5.80 -19.39
N ASP A 96 -1.94 -5.31 -20.30
CA ASP A 96 -1.48 -4.45 -21.41
C ASP A 96 -0.75 -3.19 -20.93
N ARG A 97 -1.04 -2.75 -19.72
CA ARG A 97 -0.42 -1.56 -19.12
C ARG A 97 0.66 -1.84 -18.07
N GLN A 98 1.03 -3.10 -17.90
CA GLN A 98 1.99 -3.50 -16.86
C GLN A 98 3.35 -2.78 -17.01
N SER A 99 3.87 -2.64 -18.23
CA SER A 99 5.16 -1.97 -18.48
C SER A 99 5.11 -0.47 -18.14
N ALA A 100 4.02 0.21 -18.50
CA ALA A 100 3.82 1.62 -18.18
C ALA A 100 3.67 1.85 -16.66
N ASN A 101 2.97 0.96 -15.97
CA ASN A 101 2.83 1.00 -14.52
C ASN A 101 4.17 0.72 -13.81
N GLU A 102 4.96 -0.20 -14.34
CA GLU A 102 6.30 -0.50 -13.81
C GLU A 102 7.25 0.69 -13.94
N GLU A 103 7.22 1.40 -15.07
CA GLU A 103 8.02 2.61 -15.27
C GLU A 103 7.59 3.73 -14.30
N ARG A 104 6.29 3.94 -14.12
CA ARG A 104 5.73 4.87 -13.14
C ARG A 104 6.17 4.55 -11.71
N TYR A 105 6.18 3.26 -11.35
CA TYR A 105 6.67 2.81 -10.06
C TYR A 105 8.17 3.09 -9.89
N LYS A 106 9.00 2.79 -10.90
CA LYS A 106 10.44 3.11 -10.90
C LYS A 106 10.69 4.60 -10.73
N GLN A 107 9.90 5.44 -11.39
CA GLN A 107 9.97 6.88 -11.24
C GLN A 107 9.65 7.33 -9.81
N SER A 108 8.58 6.80 -9.21
CA SER A 108 8.22 7.09 -7.81
C SER A 108 9.34 6.70 -6.83
N LEU A 109 10.03 5.58 -7.10
CA LEU A 109 11.21 5.15 -6.33
C LEU A 109 12.38 6.12 -6.47
N SER A 110 12.73 6.50 -7.69
CA SER A 110 13.90 7.37 -7.96
C SER A 110 13.71 8.79 -7.43
N GLU A 111 12.49 9.29 -7.46
CA GLU A 111 12.14 10.62 -6.97
C GLU A 111 11.86 10.65 -5.44
N HIS A 112 11.95 9.53 -4.75
CA HIS A 112 11.58 9.42 -3.33
C HIS A 112 10.22 10.04 -3.03
N ARG A 113 9.23 9.83 -3.91
CA ARG A 113 7.91 10.42 -3.76
C ARG A 113 7.29 10.07 -2.41
N THR A 114 6.68 11.08 -1.79
CA THR A 114 5.89 10.93 -0.57
C THR A 114 4.40 11.08 -0.82
N ARG A 115 4.02 11.68 -1.96
CA ARG A 115 2.63 11.96 -2.32
C ARG A 115 2.42 11.83 -3.83
N CYS A 116 1.29 11.27 -4.25
CA CYS A 116 0.90 11.26 -5.66
C CYS A 116 0.17 12.56 -6.05
N ARG A 117 0.19 12.87 -7.35
CA ARG A 117 -0.49 14.05 -7.90
C ARG A 117 -2.00 13.85 -8.02
N CYS A 118 -2.41 12.66 -8.41
CA CYS A 118 -3.79 12.31 -8.69
C CYS A 118 -4.23 11.23 -7.72
N GLY A 119 -5.08 11.54 -6.75
CA GLY A 119 -5.53 10.55 -5.79
C GLY A 119 -6.65 11.06 -4.89
N LEU A 120 -6.60 10.70 -3.65
CA LEU A 120 -7.67 10.82 -2.67
C LEU A 120 -8.22 12.24 -2.47
N ASP A 121 -7.39 13.27 -2.63
CA ASP A 121 -7.78 14.68 -2.47
C ASP A 121 -8.89 15.12 -3.45
N ARG A 122 -9.02 14.45 -4.59
CA ARG A 122 -10.12 14.71 -5.54
C ARG A 122 -11.49 14.28 -5.01
N HIS A 123 -11.49 13.36 -4.06
CA HIS A 123 -12.68 12.70 -3.50
C HIS A 123 -12.98 13.15 -2.07
N LEU A 124 -12.08 13.88 -1.44
CA LEU A 124 -12.26 14.40 -0.09
C LEU A 124 -12.93 15.78 -0.09
N PRO A 125 -13.78 16.08 0.92
CA PRO A 125 -14.24 17.44 1.16
C PRO A 125 -13.06 18.39 1.45
N ALA A 126 -13.20 19.66 1.12
CA ALA A 126 -12.12 20.65 1.26
C ALA A 126 -11.52 20.70 2.68
N SER A 127 -12.34 20.50 3.72
CA SER A 127 -11.93 20.48 5.13
C SER A 127 -10.97 19.31 5.48
N GLU A 128 -10.92 18.28 4.67
CA GLU A 128 -10.07 17.11 4.91
C GLU A 128 -8.84 17.04 3.99
N ARG A 129 -8.73 17.96 3.04
CA ARG A 129 -7.56 18.03 2.15
C ARG A 129 -6.37 18.62 2.89
N ILE A 130 -5.20 18.02 2.68
CA ILE A 130 -3.96 18.63 3.17
C ILE A 130 -3.52 19.67 2.14
N VAL A 131 -3.49 20.93 2.58
CA VAL A 131 -2.93 22.02 1.80
C VAL A 131 -1.44 22.11 2.08
N TYR A 132 -0.62 21.84 1.07
CA TYR A 132 0.82 22.04 1.15
C TYR A 132 1.11 23.50 0.77
N THR A 133 1.47 24.32 1.72
CA THR A 133 2.19 25.56 1.43
C THR A 133 3.63 25.19 1.05
N ASN A 134 4.23 25.90 0.11
CA ASN A 134 5.57 25.63 -0.45
C ASN A 134 6.75 25.64 0.57
N THR A 135 6.46 25.59 1.83
CA THR A 135 7.40 25.41 2.94
C THR A 135 7.15 24.03 3.55
N GLU A 136 8.10 23.17 3.51
CA GLU A 136 8.27 21.76 3.89
C GLU A 136 7.43 21.14 5.04
N THR A 137 6.39 21.79 5.51
CA THR A 137 5.51 21.32 6.59
C THR A 137 4.07 21.23 6.12
N ALA A 138 3.48 20.03 6.18
CA ALA A 138 2.07 19.82 5.91
C ALA A 138 1.22 20.43 7.03
N VAL A 139 0.33 21.38 6.69
CA VAL A 139 -0.66 21.95 7.62
C VAL A 139 -2.05 21.40 7.24
N PRO A 140 -2.86 20.88 8.17
CA PRO A 140 -4.23 20.47 7.87
C PRO A 140 -5.08 21.67 7.45
N ALA A 141 -5.84 21.54 6.38
CA ALA A 141 -6.79 22.54 5.92
C ALA A 141 -7.92 22.64 6.95
N GLY A 142 -7.96 23.71 7.73
CA GLY A 142 -9.03 23.92 8.75
C GLY A 142 -8.56 24.45 10.10
N ALA A 143 -7.26 24.68 10.29
CA ALA A 143 -6.77 25.34 11.50
C ALA A 143 -6.72 26.88 11.35
N GLY A 144 -7.80 27.47 10.85
CA GLY A 144 -7.95 28.91 10.67
C GLY A 144 -9.36 29.34 11.00
N SER A 145 -9.58 29.71 12.23
CA SER A 145 -10.61 30.65 12.67
C SER A 145 -10.29 31.14 14.06
#